data_b1bfdf652f83aba1c93cf1fc99ff5516
#
_entry.id   b1bfdf652f83aba1c93cf1fc99ff5516
#
_cell.length_a   1.000
_cell.length_b   1.000
_cell.length_c   1.000
_cell.angle_alpha   90.00
_cell.angle_beta   90.00
_cell.angle_gamma   90.00
#
_symmetry.space_group_name_H-M   'P 1'
#
loop_
_entity.id
_entity.type
_entity.pdbx_description
1 polymer ?
#
loop_
_entity_poly.entity_id
_entity_poly.type
_entity_poly.pdbx_seq_one_letter_code
_entity_poly.pdbx_strand_id
1 'polypeptide(L)'
;MGAVTKRITLDELRQLAARARGNIDKIYLHWSASNYHQFFSDYHLNIDNDGAVMATTDDLTEYKAHTWRRNSRAIGIALACCVDAVAYADGRIDFGNVPPTELQIDSMAKVVAVLCEELGLDINADTVMTHAEAADLDDYGPATTFERWDLWKLPDVPGDGELKPGGQVIRGKAIWWHNNW
;
A
#
# COMPACT_ATOMS: atom_id res chain seq x y z
N MET A 1 -15.72 7.14 17.53
CA MET A 1 -14.89 8.28 17.12
C MET A 1 -13.76 7.78 16.23
N GLY A 2 -13.64 8.30 15.03
CA GLY A 2 -12.54 7.94 14.14
C GLY A 2 -11.20 8.35 14.72
N ALA A 3 -10.14 7.59 14.44
CA ALA A 3 -8.78 7.98 14.80
C ALA A 3 -8.42 9.30 14.11
N VAL A 4 -7.70 10.18 14.81
CA VAL A 4 -7.20 11.42 14.22
C VAL A 4 -6.07 11.06 13.25
N THR A 5 -6.22 11.46 11.99
CA THR A 5 -5.18 11.27 10.97
C THR A 5 -4.01 12.19 11.28
N LYS A 6 -2.81 11.62 11.37
CA LYS A 6 -1.60 12.34 11.74
C LYS A 6 -0.48 12.04 10.77
N ARG A 7 0.20 13.09 10.30
CA ARG A 7 1.44 12.92 9.53
C ARG A 7 2.54 12.39 10.46
N ILE A 8 3.24 11.34 10.01
CA ILE A 8 4.35 10.75 10.75
C ILE A 8 5.61 10.71 9.91
N THR A 9 6.76 10.73 10.58
CA THR A 9 8.07 10.51 9.96
C THR A 9 8.35 9.00 9.85
N LEU A 10 9.37 8.65 9.07
CA LEU A 10 9.83 7.24 9.02
C LEU A 10 10.36 6.78 10.38
N ASP A 11 10.98 7.67 11.17
CA ASP A 11 11.43 7.33 12.52
C ASP A 11 10.24 7.04 13.46
N GLU A 12 9.19 7.82 13.38
CA GLU A 12 7.95 7.56 14.12
C GLU A 12 7.31 6.24 13.66
N LEU A 13 7.36 5.95 12.36
CA LEU A 13 6.88 4.68 11.81
C LEU A 13 7.69 3.50 12.36
N ARG A 14 9.02 3.63 12.46
CA ARG A 14 9.87 2.60 13.07
C ARG A 14 9.43 2.29 14.50
N GLN A 15 9.13 3.30 15.27
CA GLN A 15 8.66 3.12 16.66
C GLN A 15 7.31 2.40 16.72
N LEU A 16 6.38 2.79 15.84
CA LEU A 16 5.07 2.10 15.75
C LEU A 16 5.25 0.64 15.37
N ALA A 17 6.09 0.36 14.39
CA ALA A 17 6.34 -1.00 13.90
C ALA A 17 7.04 -1.86 14.96
N ALA A 18 8.03 -1.30 15.67
CA ALA A 18 8.74 -2.01 16.72
C ALA A 18 7.78 -2.50 17.83
N ARG A 19 6.78 -1.67 18.18
CA ARG A 19 5.77 -2.07 19.17
C ARG A 19 4.82 -3.15 18.67
N ALA A 20 4.67 -3.29 17.35
CA ALA A 20 3.78 -4.27 16.73
C ALA A 20 4.49 -5.60 16.40
N ARG A 21 5.80 -5.66 16.56
CA ARG A 21 6.61 -6.84 16.22
C ARG A 21 6.08 -8.10 16.94
N GLY A 22 5.98 -9.19 16.19
CA GLY A 22 5.43 -10.45 16.68
C GLY A 22 3.92 -10.56 16.58
N ASN A 23 3.22 -9.46 16.28
CA ASN A 23 1.76 -9.43 16.17
C ASN A 23 1.26 -9.15 14.76
N ILE A 24 2.15 -8.94 13.81
CA ILE A 24 1.84 -8.68 12.41
C ILE A 24 2.58 -9.68 11.52
N ASP A 25 1.86 -10.27 10.56
CA ASP A 25 2.40 -11.27 9.63
C ASP A 25 2.36 -10.79 8.19
N LYS A 26 1.47 -9.85 7.85
CA LYS A 26 1.16 -9.46 6.47
C LYS A 26 1.02 -7.95 6.33
N ILE A 27 1.35 -7.47 5.14
CA ILE A 27 1.14 -6.09 4.71
C ILE A 27 0.38 -6.11 3.40
N TYR A 28 -0.74 -5.39 3.32
CA TYR A 28 -1.56 -5.29 2.12
C TYR A 28 -1.53 -3.87 1.58
N LEU A 29 -1.31 -3.77 0.28
CA LEU A 29 -1.11 -2.50 -0.44
C LEU A 29 -2.34 -2.19 -1.28
N HIS A 30 -2.75 -0.91 -1.24
CA HIS A 30 -3.95 -0.43 -1.89
C HIS A 30 -3.71 0.93 -2.55
N TRP A 31 -4.58 1.32 -3.46
CA TRP A 31 -4.91 2.71 -3.68
C TRP A 31 -6.36 2.94 -3.22
N SER A 32 -6.65 4.10 -2.67
CA SER A 32 -7.95 4.32 -2.03
C SER A 32 -9.07 4.68 -3.01
N ALA A 33 -8.75 4.83 -4.30
CA ALA A 33 -9.68 5.30 -5.33
C ALA A 33 -10.33 6.63 -4.93
N SER A 34 -9.49 7.56 -4.48
CA SER A 34 -9.89 8.87 -3.95
C SER A 34 -9.12 9.99 -4.62
N ASN A 35 -9.46 11.23 -4.29
CA ASN A 35 -8.61 12.38 -4.61
C ASN A 35 -7.36 12.39 -3.73
N TYR A 36 -6.37 13.16 -4.11
CA TYR A 36 -5.24 13.49 -3.22
C TYR A 36 -5.77 14.14 -1.95
N HIS A 37 -5.03 14.01 -0.88
CA HIS A 37 -5.35 14.59 0.44
C HIS A 37 -6.61 14.00 1.11
N GLN A 38 -7.14 12.90 0.59
CA GLN A 38 -8.24 12.15 1.22
C GLN A 38 -7.68 10.89 1.86
N PHE A 39 -7.96 10.71 3.16
CA PHE A 39 -7.43 9.61 3.94
C PHE A 39 -8.55 8.85 4.63
N PHE A 40 -8.39 7.52 4.72
CA PHE A 40 -9.45 6.63 5.22
C PHE A 40 -8.95 5.80 6.39
N SER A 41 -9.77 5.70 7.42
CA SER A 41 -9.47 4.91 8.62
C SER A 41 -9.56 3.39 8.38
N ASP A 42 -9.99 2.97 7.20
CA ASP A 42 -9.94 1.58 6.75
C ASP A 42 -8.50 1.07 6.64
N TYR A 43 -7.55 1.97 6.42
CA TYR A 43 -6.12 1.66 6.32
C TYR A 43 -5.38 2.23 7.52
N HIS A 44 -4.35 1.53 7.98
CA HIS A 44 -3.48 2.00 9.06
C HIS A 44 -2.66 3.22 8.63
N LEU A 45 -2.21 3.21 7.37
CA LEU A 45 -1.39 4.26 6.79
C LEU A 45 -1.96 4.67 5.45
N ASN A 46 -2.00 5.96 5.20
CA ASN A 46 -2.34 6.55 3.91
C ASN A 46 -1.15 7.37 3.43
N ILE A 47 -0.87 7.34 2.14
CA ILE A 47 0.27 8.06 1.55
C ILE A 47 -0.27 9.11 0.58
N ASP A 48 0.04 10.37 0.85
CA ASP A 48 -0.43 11.48 0.04
C ASP A 48 0.44 11.68 -1.21
N ASN A 49 0.01 12.55 -2.11
CA ASN A 49 0.65 12.76 -3.41
C ASN A 49 2.11 13.26 -3.32
N ASP A 50 2.48 13.89 -2.23
CA ASP A 50 3.85 14.35 -1.97
C ASP A 50 4.71 13.30 -1.23
N GLY A 51 4.16 12.13 -0.97
CA GLY A 51 4.82 11.06 -0.22
C GLY A 51 4.61 11.12 1.29
N ALA A 52 3.85 12.10 1.79
CA ALA A 52 3.58 12.21 3.23
C ALA A 52 2.86 10.96 3.74
N VAL A 53 3.33 10.40 4.84
CA VAL A 53 2.75 9.22 5.47
C VAL A 53 1.79 9.68 6.56
N MET A 54 0.53 9.34 6.41
CA MET A 54 -0.57 9.75 7.30
C MET A 54 -1.07 8.52 8.05
N ALA A 55 -0.82 8.48 9.36
CA ALA A 55 -1.28 7.40 10.21
C ALA A 55 -2.70 7.69 10.72
N THR A 56 -3.57 6.69 10.68
CA THR A 56 -4.93 6.76 11.22
C THR A 56 -5.04 6.03 12.56
N THR A 57 -3.93 5.53 13.07
CA THR A 57 -3.85 4.82 14.33
C THR A 57 -2.49 5.06 14.97
N ASP A 58 -2.41 4.93 16.27
CA ASP A 58 -1.16 4.90 17.03
C ASP A 58 -0.77 3.46 17.45
N ASP A 59 -1.51 2.47 16.95
CA ASP A 59 -1.26 1.05 17.21
C ASP A 59 -1.49 0.24 15.93
N LEU A 60 -0.41 -0.21 15.30
CA LEU A 60 -0.47 -0.97 14.05
C LEU A 60 -1.09 -2.37 14.22
N THR A 61 -1.29 -2.84 15.44
CA THR A 61 -2.00 -4.10 15.71
C THR A 61 -3.52 -3.93 15.71
N GLU A 62 -4.02 -2.71 15.61
CA GLU A 62 -5.46 -2.45 15.50
C GLU A 62 -6.04 -3.16 14.29
N TYR A 63 -7.14 -3.88 14.49
CA TYR A 63 -7.83 -4.55 13.39
C TYR A 63 -8.54 -3.53 12.50
N LYS A 64 -8.26 -3.60 11.20
CA LYS A 64 -8.94 -2.77 10.19
C LYS A 64 -9.37 -3.63 9.01
N ALA A 65 -10.51 -3.31 8.42
CA ALA A 65 -11.07 -4.07 7.30
C ALA A 65 -10.68 -3.40 5.98
N HIS A 66 -9.71 -3.97 5.29
CA HIS A 66 -9.21 -3.47 4.00
C HIS A 66 -9.02 -4.56 2.94
N THR A 67 -8.89 -5.83 3.34
CA THR A 67 -8.64 -6.95 2.42
C THR A 67 -9.46 -8.16 2.86
N TRP A 68 -10.43 -8.54 2.07
CA TRP A 68 -11.38 -9.59 2.39
C TRP A 68 -10.71 -10.87 2.88
N ARG A 69 -11.13 -11.36 4.05
CA ARG A 69 -10.62 -12.57 4.75
C ARG A 69 -9.14 -12.52 5.15
N ARG A 70 -8.47 -11.36 5.04
CA ARG A 70 -7.02 -11.26 5.29
C ARG A 70 -6.64 -10.18 6.28
N ASN A 71 -7.60 -9.67 7.06
CA ASN A 71 -7.37 -8.50 7.92
C ASN A 71 -6.73 -8.81 9.27
N SER A 72 -6.73 -10.09 9.69
CA SER A 72 -6.10 -10.48 10.95
C SER A 72 -4.58 -10.39 10.85
N ARG A 73 -3.94 -9.78 11.85
CA ARG A 73 -2.47 -9.64 11.95
C ARG A 73 -1.88 -8.99 10.68
N ALA A 74 -2.60 -8.01 10.12
CA ALA A 74 -2.25 -7.39 8.86
C ALA A 74 -2.31 -5.87 8.94
N ILE A 75 -1.39 -5.21 8.24
CA ILE A 75 -1.36 -3.76 8.08
C ILE A 75 -1.84 -3.42 6.68
N GLY A 76 -2.77 -2.49 6.57
CA GLY A 76 -3.22 -1.93 5.28
C GLY A 76 -2.62 -0.56 5.03
N ILE A 77 -2.07 -0.37 3.84
CA ILE A 77 -1.47 0.90 3.38
C ILE A 77 -2.12 1.29 2.07
N ALA A 78 -2.55 2.53 1.93
CA ALA A 78 -3.18 3.02 0.70
C ALA A 78 -2.52 4.28 0.16
N LEU A 79 -2.39 4.35 -1.16
CA LEU A 79 -2.07 5.60 -1.86
C LEU A 79 -3.35 6.42 -2.03
N ALA A 80 -3.33 7.69 -1.67
CA ALA A 80 -4.46 8.60 -1.89
C ALA A 80 -4.46 9.05 -3.37
N CYS A 81 -5.15 8.28 -4.22
CA CYS A 81 -5.18 8.52 -5.67
C CYS A 81 -6.26 7.68 -6.35
N CYS A 82 -6.36 7.84 -7.65
CA CYS A 82 -7.15 6.98 -8.55
C CYS A 82 -8.68 7.13 -8.42
N VAL A 83 -9.18 8.30 -8.04
CA VAL A 83 -10.63 8.54 -7.89
C VAL A 83 -11.42 8.22 -9.16
N ASP A 84 -10.86 8.52 -10.32
CA ASP A 84 -11.51 8.34 -11.63
C ASP A 84 -10.73 7.37 -12.54
N ALA A 85 -9.90 6.51 -11.96
CA ALA A 85 -9.18 5.50 -12.72
C ALA A 85 -10.12 4.42 -13.25
N VAL A 86 -9.82 3.93 -14.45
CA VAL A 86 -10.60 2.87 -15.11
C VAL A 86 -9.66 1.75 -15.55
N ALA A 87 -9.94 0.52 -15.10
CA ALA A 87 -9.22 -0.67 -15.51
C ALA A 87 -10.03 -1.40 -16.60
N TYR A 88 -9.33 -1.85 -17.64
CA TYR A 88 -9.93 -2.55 -18.77
C TYR A 88 -9.57 -4.03 -18.76
N ALA A 89 -10.49 -4.84 -19.27
CA ALA A 89 -10.30 -6.32 -19.32
C ALA A 89 -9.08 -6.76 -20.13
N ASP A 90 -8.61 -5.93 -21.08
CA ASP A 90 -7.41 -6.22 -21.89
C ASP A 90 -6.08 -5.91 -21.18
N GLY A 91 -6.14 -5.47 -19.94
CA GLY A 91 -4.95 -5.19 -19.13
C GLY A 91 -4.51 -3.74 -19.13
N ARG A 92 -5.20 -2.85 -19.85
CA ARG A 92 -4.92 -1.41 -19.81
C ARG A 92 -5.52 -0.79 -18.56
N ILE A 93 -4.92 0.29 -18.11
CA ILE A 93 -5.49 1.14 -17.08
C ILE A 93 -5.34 2.62 -17.47
N ASP A 94 -6.42 3.36 -17.31
CA ASP A 94 -6.41 4.82 -17.37
C ASP A 94 -6.48 5.34 -15.94
N PHE A 95 -5.41 5.97 -15.47
CA PHE A 95 -5.36 6.47 -14.10
C PHE A 95 -6.22 7.72 -13.86
N GLY A 96 -6.73 8.34 -14.93
CA GLY A 96 -7.57 9.54 -14.81
C GLY A 96 -6.79 10.78 -14.42
N ASN A 97 -7.45 11.67 -13.68
CA ASN A 97 -6.91 12.99 -13.32
C ASN A 97 -6.11 12.98 -12.01
N VAL A 98 -6.17 11.90 -11.25
CA VAL A 98 -5.51 11.76 -9.94
C VAL A 98 -4.65 10.50 -9.93
N PRO A 99 -3.62 10.42 -10.81
CA PRO A 99 -2.80 9.21 -10.90
C PRO A 99 -1.90 9.06 -9.68
N PRO A 100 -1.40 7.83 -9.42
CA PRO A 100 -0.35 7.66 -8.42
C PRO A 100 0.89 8.46 -8.84
N THR A 101 1.49 9.17 -7.90
CA THR A 101 2.67 9.99 -8.18
C THR A 101 3.96 9.20 -7.91
N GLU A 102 5.05 9.64 -8.52
CA GLU A 102 6.38 9.09 -8.24
C GLU A 102 6.72 9.17 -6.75
N LEU A 103 6.41 10.29 -6.09
CA LEU A 103 6.65 10.47 -4.66
C LEU A 103 5.83 9.51 -3.81
N GLN A 104 4.58 9.22 -4.21
CA GLN A 104 3.75 8.21 -3.52
C GLN A 104 4.33 6.81 -3.65
N ILE A 105 4.73 6.43 -4.85
CA ILE A 105 5.28 5.10 -5.14
C ILE A 105 6.58 4.90 -4.36
N ASP A 106 7.48 5.87 -4.40
CA ASP A 106 8.73 5.81 -3.65
C ASP A 106 8.49 5.75 -2.14
N SER A 107 7.58 6.57 -1.63
CA SER A 107 7.23 6.58 -0.21
C SER A 107 6.64 5.25 0.25
N MET A 108 5.72 4.65 -0.53
CA MET A 108 5.16 3.33 -0.19
C MET A 108 6.26 2.27 -0.11
N ALA A 109 7.22 2.30 -1.02
CA ALA A 109 8.36 1.38 -0.99
C ALA A 109 9.21 1.57 0.27
N LYS A 110 9.49 2.81 0.66
CA LYS A 110 10.20 3.12 1.91
C LYS A 110 9.44 2.64 3.14
N VAL A 111 8.14 2.87 3.17
CA VAL A 111 7.26 2.42 4.25
C VAL A 111 7.30 0.90 4.38
N VAL A 112 7.20 0.17 3.28
CA VAL A 112 7.29 -1.29 3.28
C VAL A 112 8.65 -1.75 3.80
N ALA A 113 9.72 -1.14 3.36
CA ALA A 113 11.08 -1.49 3.81
C ALA A 113 11.23 -1.29 5.32
N VAL A 114 10.78 -0.15 5.85
CA VAL A 114 10.80 0.14 7.29
C VAL A 114 9.97 -0.85 8.08
N LEU A 115 8.74 -1.11 7.64
CA LEU A 115 7.84 -2.04 8.32
C LEU A 115 8.42 -3.44 8.36
N CYS A 116 8.91 -3.96 7.24
CA CYS A 116 9.46 -5.32 7.19
C CYS A 116 10.70 -5.45 8.07
N GLU A 117 11.59 -4.44 8.07
CA GLU A 117 12.76 -4.43 8.94
C GLU A 117 12.37 -4.50 10.41
N GLU A 118 11.51 -3.61 10.86
CA GLU A 118 11.13 -3.51 12.28
C GLU A 118 10.23 -4.68 12.73
N LEU A 119 9.38 -5.19 11.85
CA LEU A 119 8.51 -6.32 12.14
C LEU A 119 9.22 -7.67 12.03
N GLY A 120 10.41 -7.70 11.45
CA GLY A 120 11.14 -8.95 11.22
C GLY A 120 10.52 -9.80 10.12
N LEU A 121 9.97 -9.17 9.08
CA LEU A 121 9.34 -9.83 7.95
C LEU A 121 10.22 -9.72 6.71
N ASP A 122 10.23 -10.77 5.89
CA ASP A 122 10.88 -10.73 4.58
C ASP A 122 10.04 -9.93 3.59
N ILE A 123 10.69 -9.24 2.66
CA ILE A 123 9.99 -8.54 1.58
C ILE A 123 9.81 -9.53 0.42
N ASN A 124 8.65 -10.16 0.37
CA ASN A 124 8.28 -11.11 -0.69
C ASN A 124 6.78 -11.07 -0.96
N ALA A 125 6.32 -11.82 -1.95
CA ALA A 125 4.92 -11.82 -2.37
C ALA A 125 3.97 -12.44 -1.35
N ASP A 126 4.47 -13.27 -0.44
CA ASP A 126 3.63 -13.85 0.63
C ASP A 126 3.38 -12.87 1.77
N THR A 127 4.35 -12.03 2.05
CA THR A 127 4.33 -11.09 3.19
C THR A 127 3.78 -9.72 2.80
N VAL A 128 4.15 -9.23 1.62
CA VAL A 128 3.76 -7.91 1.09
C VAL A 128 2.99 -8.13 -0.21
N MET A 129 1.69 -7.91 -0.16
CA MET A 129 0.79 -8.27 -1.24
C MET A 129 -0.14 -7.09 -1.56
N THR A 130 -0.43 -6.85 -2.83
CA THR A 130 -1.48 -5.91 -3.19
C THR A 130 -2.85 -6.54 -2.98
N HIS A 131 -3.89 -5.71 -2.82
CA HIS A 131 -5.26 -6.19 -2.76
C HIS A 131 -5.62 -6.96 -4.05
N ALA A 132 -5.15 -6.49 -5.21
CA ALA A 132 -5.35 -7.18 -6.47
C ALA A 132 -4.74 -8.60 -6.47
N GLU A 133 -3.54 -8.75 -5.95
CA GLU A 133 -2.89 -10.06 -5.82
C GLU A 133 -3.67 -10.97 -4.87
N ALA A 134 -4.14 -10.46 -3.75
CA ALA A 134 -4.94 -11.23 -2.79
C ALA A 134 -6.28 -11.67 -3.40
N ALA A 135 -6.96 -10.78 -4.11
CA ALA A 135 -8.22 -11.09 -4.77
C ALA A 135 -8.04 -12.17 -5.84
N ASP A 136 -6.94 -12.13 -6.56
CA ASP A 136 -6.61 -13.14 -7.57
C ASP A 136 -6.34 -14.51 -6.95
N LEU A 137 -5.59 -14.55 -5.85
CA LEU A 137 -5.32 -15.79 -5.11
C LEU A 137 -6.58 -16.39 -4.49
N ASP A 138 -7.44 -15.55 -3.93
CA ASP A 138 -8.67 -15.98 -3.26
C ASP A 138 -9.85 -16.14 -4.22
N ASP A 139 -9.64 -15.82 -5.48
CA ASP A 139 -10.62 -15.93 -6.58
C ASP A 139 -11.95 -15.25 -6.28
N TYR A 140 -11.90 -13.98 -5.92
CA TYR A 140 -13.10 -13.19 -5.73
C TYR A 140 -13.10 -11.91 -6.57
N GLY A 141 -14.30 -11.49 -6.96
CA GLY A 141 -14.51 -10.34 -7.85
C GLY A 141 -14.18 -10.66 -9.32
N PRO A 142 -14.88 -10.05 -10.29
CA PRO A 142 -14.49 -10.10 -11.71
C PRO A 142 -13.16 -9.37 -11.97
N ALA A 143 -12.54 -9.63 -13.12
CA ALA A 143 -11.21 -9.14 -13.47
C ALA A 143 -11.05 -7.61 -13.46
N THR A 144 -12.12 -6.85 -13.58
CA THR A 144 -12.08 -5.38 -13.59
C THR A 144 -12.81 -4.75 -12.42
N THR A 145 -13.11 -5.53 -11.37
CA THR A 145 -13.72 -4.99 -10.17
C THR A 145 -12.70 -4.30 -9.28
N PHE A 146 -13.23 -3.57 -8.33
CA PHE A 146 -12.47 -2.76 -7.39
C PHE A 146 -11.36 -3.54 -6.69
N GLU A 147 -11.63 -4.77 -6.27
CA GLU A 147 -10.66 -5.61 -5.57
C GLU A 147 -9.52 -6.07 -6.48
N ARG A 148 -9.85 -6.53 -7.71
CA ARG A 148 -8.86 -7.09 -8.62
C ARG A 148 -7.98 -6.06 -9.30
N TRP A 149 -8.33 -4.78 -9.27
CA TRP A 149 -7.49 -3.73 -9.83
C TRP A 149 -6.85 -2.82 -8.78
N ASP A 150 -7.12 -3.06 -7.50
CA ASP A 150 -6.59 -2.26 -6.40
C ASP A 150 -5.07 -2.44 -6.27
N LEU A 151 -4.35 -1.43 -6.66
CA LEU A 151 -2.89 -1.40 -6.86
C LEU A 151 -2.40 -2.48 -7.84
N TRP A 152 -3.22 -2.79 -8.82
CA TRP A 152 -2.96 -3.84 -9.79
C TRP A 152 -1.72 -3.55 -10.64
N LYS A 153 -1.61 -2.32 -11.13
CA LYS A 153 -0.47 -1.87 -11.94
C LYS A 153 0.00 -0.49 -11.52
N LEU A 154 1.29 -0.27 -11.60
CA LEU A 154 1.92 1.02 -11.35
C LEU A 154 2.96 1.31 -12.41
N PRO A 155 3.19 2.60 -12.75
CA PRO A 155 4.36 2.95 -13.54
C PRO A 155 5.61 2.71 -12.71
N ASP A 156 6.66 2.19 -13.34
CA ASP A 156 7.96 1.99 -12.70
C ASP A 156 8.71 3.32 -12.62
N VAL A 157 8.42 4.11 -11.61
CA VAL A 157 9.03 5.44 -11.40
C VAL A 157 9.53 5.57 -9.95
N PRO A 158 10.76 6.07 -9.73
CA PRO A 158 11.79 6.29 -10.76
C PRO A 158 12.23 4.96 -11.39
N GLY A 159 12.41 4.95 -12.69
CA GLY A 159 12.78 3.76 -13.47
C GLY A 159 12.54 4.00 -14.94
N ASP A 160 12.11 2.97 -15.69
CA ASP A 160 11.82 3.10 -17.12
C ASP A 160 10.45 3.73 -17.43
N GLY A 161 9.61 3.93 -16.41
CA GLY A 161 8.28 4.52 -16.56
C GLY A 161 7.22 3.58 -17.12
N GLU A 162 7.59 2.35 -17.45
CA GLU A 162 6.65 1.36 -17.98
C GLU A 162 5.68 0.88 -16.92
N LEU A 163 4.48 0.52 -17.38
CA LEU A 163 3.44 -0.04 -16.53
C LEU A 163 3.78 -1.49 -16.19
N LYS A 164 3.85 -1.80 -14.90
CA LYS A 164 4.20 -3.13 -14.39
C LYS A 164 3.24 -3.55 -13.27
N PRO A 165 3.17 -4.84 -12.92
CA PRO A 165 2.38 -5.26 -11.76
C PRO A 165 2.77 -4.45 -10.52
N GLY A 166 1.76 -3.86 -9.84
CA GLY A 166 1.99 -2.92 -8.74
C GLY A 166 2.77 -3.52 -7.57
N GLY A 167 2.48 -4.77 -7.24
CA GLY A 167 3.21 -5.48 -6.19
C GLY A 167 4.69 -5.65 -6.50
N GLN A 168 5.03 -5.96 -7.74
CA GLN A 168 6.42 -6.09 -8.17
C GLN A 168 7.16 -4.75 -8.10
N VAL A 169 6.52 -3.66 -8.52
CA VAL A 169 7.10 -2.32 -8.45
C VAL A 169 7.44 -1.97 -7.00
N ILE A 170 6.50 -2.12 -6.09
CA ILE A 170 6.69 -1.75 -4.69
C ILE A 170 7.71 -2.68 -4.00
N ARG A 171 7.58 -3.99 -4.15
CA ARG A 171 8.51 -4.93 -3.52
C ARG A 171 9.94 -4.74 -4.02
N GLY A 172 10.12 -4.54 -5.32
CA GLY A 172 11.45 -4.31 -5.91
C GLY A 172 12.10 -3.03 -5.36
N LYS A 173 11.34 -1.94 -5.28
CA LYS A 173 11.86 -0.68 -4.71
C LYS A 173 12.08 -0.77 -3.21
N ALA A 174 11.24 -1.51 -2.49
CA ALA A 174 11.40 -1.71 -1.05
C ALA A 174 12.68 -2.51 -0.74
N ILE A 175 12.98 -3.53 -1.52
CA ILE A 175 14.22 -4.30 -1.39
C ILE A 175 15.43 -3.40 -1.65
N TRP A 176 15.35 -2.54 -2.66
CA TRP A 176 16.41 -1.59 -2.96
C TRP A 176 16.66 -0.65 -1.77
N TRP A 177 15.61 -0.06 -1.21
CA TRP A 177 15.72 0.82 -0.04
C TRP A 177 16.30 0.08 1.17
N HIS A 178 15.82 -1.13 1.44
CA HIS A 178 16.31 -1.95 2.54
C HIS A 178 17.82 -2.20 2.45
N ASN A 179 18.36 -2.33 1.24
CA ASN A 179 19.77 -2.62 1.00
C ASN A 179 20.66 -1.38 0.87
N ASN A 180 20.10 -0.18 0.78
CA ASN A 180 20.83 1.02 0.38
C ASN A 180 20.74 2.21 1.36
N TRP A 181 20.08 2.08 2.50
CA TRP A 181 20.10 3.16 3.48
C TRP A 181 20.92 2.85 4.75
#